data_cd9de074de680c782f19ab4643ca0f0a
#
_entry.id   cd9de074de680c782f19ab4643ca0f0a
#
_cell.length_a   1.000
_cell.length_b   1.000
_cell.length_c   1.000
_cell.angle_alpha   90.00
_cell.angle_beta   90.00
_cell.angle_gamma   90.00
#
_symmetry.space_group_name_H-M   'P 1'
#
loop_
_entity.id
_entity.type
_entity.pdbx_description
1 polymer ?
#
loop_
_entity_poly.entity_id
_entity_poly.type
_entity_poly.pdbx_seq_one_letter_code
_entity_poly.pdbx_strand_id
1 'polypeptide(L)'
;MIETQVSKGIISTYFEKLEKNLELDVAIVGGGPSGIVAAYYLAKAGVRVAQFDRKLSPGGGMWGGAMMFNQIVFQEEALDIVKDFNINYESYEDNLYVMDSIESTSALLYQAVHAGATVFNCY
;
A
#
# COMPACT_ATOMS: atom_id res chain seq x y z
N MET A 1 20.36 7.09 -28.30
CA MET A 1 20.52 5.79 -27.64
C MET A 1 19.36 5.51 -26.70
N ILE A 2 18.80 4.34 -26.78
CA ILE A 2 17.61 3.97 -25.99
C ILE A 2 17.91 3.98 -24.48
N GLU A 3 19.10 3.54 -24.07
CA GLU A 3 19.50 3.52 -22.65
C GLU A 3 19.51 4.93 -22.06
N THR A 4 19.95 5.91 -22.82
CA THR A 4 19.93 7.30 -22.37
C THR A 4 18.50 7.81 -22.24
N GLN A 5 17.63 7.46 -23.18
CA GLN A 5 16.21 7.85 -23.14
C GLN A 5 15.52 7.21 -21.93
N VAL A 6 15.79 5.95 -21.65
CA VAL A 6 15.25 5.24 -20.48
C VAL A 6 15.71 5.91 -19.19
N SER A 7 17.01 6.17 -19.06
CA SER A 7 17.57 6.82 -17.87
C SER A 7 16.98 8.20 -17.64
N LYS A 8 16.84 9.00 -18.68
CA LYS A 8 16.22 10.33 -18.60
C LYS A 8 14.77 10.23 -18.15
N GLY A 9 14.02 9.28 -18.69
CA GLY A 9 12.64 9.06 -18.31
C GLY A 9 12.50 8.73 -16.82
N ILE A 10 13.34 7.83 -16.34
CA ILE A 10 13.32 7.43 -14.92
C ILE A 10 13.68 8.62 -14.02
N ILE A 11 14.78 9.30 -14.32
CA ILE A 11 15.27 10.39 -13.47
C ILE A 11 14.27 11.55 -13.45
N SER A 12 13.79 11.99 -14.60
CA SER A 12 12.91 13.16 -14.66
C SER A 12 11.57 12.90 -13.98
N THR A 13 10.98 11.73 -14.18
CA THR A 13 9.70 11.41 -13.56
C THR A 13 9.85 11.16 -12.05
N TYR A 14 10.97 10.61 -11.61
CA TYR A 14 11.24 10.46 -10.18
C TYR A 14 11.41 11.81 -9.50
N PHE A 15 12.13 12.74 -10.11
CA PHE A 15 12.26 14.09 -9.56
C PHE A 15 10.93 14.83 -9.51
N GLU A 16 10.07 14.67 -10.52
CA GLU A 16 8.71 15.23 -10.45
C GLU A 16 7.94 14.66 -9.26
N LYS A 17 8.05 13.35 -9.03
CA LYS A 17 7.41 12.70 -7.89
C LYS A 17 7.94 13.26 -6.57
N LEU A 18 9.26 13.45 -6.45
CA LEU A 18 9.86 14.06 -5.27
C LEU A 18 9.36 15.48 -5.06
N GLU A 19 9.37 16.30 -6.10
CA GLU A 19 8.94 17.69 -6.02
C GLU A 19 7.48 17.82 -5.54
N LYS A 20 6.59 16.98 -6.04
CA LYS A 20 5.18 16.98 -5.64
C LYS A 20 4.98 16.61 -4.18
N ASN A 21 5.97 15.96 -3.56
CA ASN A 21 5.89 15.48 -2.20
C ASN A 21 6.84 16.23 -1.24
N LEU A 22 7.36 17.39 -1.64
CA LEU A 22 8.16 18.23 -0.75
C LEU A 22 7.31 18.88 0.34
N GLU A 23 6.05 19.16 0.05
CA GLU A 23 5.10 19.68 1.03
C GLU A 23 3.96 18.68 1.19
N LEU A 24 3.86 18.11 2.37
CA LEU A 24 2.85 17.10 2.70
C LEU A 24 2.03 17.56 3.88
N ASP A 25 0.77 17.12 3.91
CA ASP A 25 -0.06 17.26 5.10
C ASP A 25 0.25 16.14 6.09
N VAL A 26 0.52 14.94 5.58
CA VAL A 26 0.85 13.75 6.38
C VAL A 26 1.98 12.97 5.73
N ALA A 27 2.99 12.67 6.51
CA ALA A 27 4.06 11.75 6.13
C ALA A 27 3.95 10.48 6.99
N ILE A 28 3.83 9.33 6.36
CA ILE A 28 3.73 8.04 7.05
C ILE A 28 5.09 7.34 6.97
N VAL A 29 5.62 6.99 8.11
CA VAL A 29 6.91 6.31 8.22
C VAL A 29 6.66 4.82 8.40
N GLY A 30 7.24 4.02 7.51
CA GLY A 30 7.05 2.58 7.48
C GLY A 30 6.00 2.12 6.49
N GLY A 31 6.27 1.01 5.83
CA GLY A 31 5.42 0.45 4.76
C GLY A 31 4.48 -0.66 5.21
N GLY A 32 4.13 -0.70 6.50
CA GLY A 32 3.22 -1.72 7.02
C GLY A 32 1.77 -1.50 6.59
N PRO A 33 0.91 -2.50 6.80
CA PRO A 33 -0.49 -2.44 6.35
C PRO A 33 -1.28 -1.32 6.99
N SER A 34 -1.07 -1.00 8.26
CA SER A 34 -1.76 0.09 8.93
C SER A 34 -1.50 1.43 8.25
N GLY A 35 -0.24 1.68 7.89
CA GLY A 35 0.14 2.90 7.18
C GLY A 35 -0.44 2.95 5.76
N ILE A 36 -0.48 1.83 5.06
CA ILE A 36 -1.05 1.76 3.72
C ILE A 36 -2.55 2.06 3.74
N VAL A 37 -3.26 1.48 4.70
CA VAL A 37 -4.70 1.74 4.87
C VAL A 37 -4.95 3.21 5.21
N ALA A 38 -4.16 3.78 6.12
CA ALA A 38 -4.25 5.21 6.44
C ALA A 38 -3.98 6.08 5.22
N ALA A 39 -2.95 5.77 4.44
CA ALA A 39 -2.62 6.50 3.22
C ALA A 39 -3.79 6.49 2.22
N TYR A 40 -4.45 5.36 2.07
CA TYR A 40 -5.60 5.23 1.19
C TYR A 40 -6.73 6.18 1.59
N TYR A 41 -7.16 6.12 2.85
CA TYR A 41 -8.28 6.95 3.30
C TYR A 41 -7.93 8.43 3.30
N LEU A 42 -6.71 8.78 3.67
CA LEU A 42 -6.25 10.17 3.62
C LEU A 42 -6.24 10.69 2.18
N ALA A 43 -5.71 9.92 1.25
CA ALA A 43 -5.67 10.31 -0.16
C ALA A 43 -7.07 10.48 -0.73
N LYS A 44 -8.00 9.58 -0.40
CA LYS A 44 -9.41 9.70 -0.82
C LYS A 44 -10.07 10.95 -0.27
N ALA A 45 -9.66 11.40 0.90
CA ALA A 45 -10.16 12.64 1.50
C ALA A 45 -9.48 13.90 0.96
N GLY A 46 -8.58 13.77 -0.01
CA GLY A 46 -7.89 14.91 -0.61
C GLY A 46 -6.67 15.39 0.17
N VAL A 47 -6.21 14.62 1.15
CA VAL A 47 -5.04 14.95 1.95
C VAL A 47 -3.76 14.62 1.16
N ARG A 48 -2.78 15.52 1.20
CA ARG A 48 -1.47 15.26 0.59
C ARG A 48 -0.68 14.34 1.50
N VAL A 49 -0.60 13.07 1.13
CA VAL A 49 0.00 12.02 1.95
C VAL A 49 1.05 11.26 1.15
N ALA A 50 2.17 10.97 1.80
CA ALA A 50 3.18 10.06 1.29
C ALA A 50 3.60 9.09 2.37
N GLN A 51 3.93 7.88 1.96
CA GLN A 51 4.41 6.82 2.83
C GLN A 51 5.82 6.44 2.41
N PHE A 52 6.70 6.29 3.40
CA PHE A 52 8.12 6.04 3.17
C PHE A 52 8.50 4.71 3.78
N ASP A 53 9.06 3.81 2.97
CA ASP A 53 9.57 2.53 3.43
C ASP A 53 10.99 2.32 2.94
N ARG A 54 11.85 1.83 3.80
CA ARG A 54 13.22 1.50 3.41
C ARG A 54 13.33 0.22 2.60
N LYS A 55 12.33 -0.66 2.67
CA LYS A 55 12.33 -1.93 1.94
C LYS A 55 11.89 -1.74 0.49
N LEU A 56 12.34 -2.65 -0.36
CA LEU A 56 11.91 -2.68 -1.76
C LEU A 56 10.42 -2.99 -1.89
N SER A 57 9.92 -3.92 -1.08
CA SER A 57 8.53 -4.38 -1.13
C SER A 57 7.76 -3.89 0.09
N PRO A 58 7.02 -2.77 -0.01
CA PRO A 58 6.14 -2.35 1.06
C PRO A 58 5.06 -3.40 1.32
N GLY A 59 4.51 -3.40 2.54
CA GLY A 59 3.51 -4.37 2.97
C GLY A 59 3.89 -5.09 4.24
N GLY A 60 5.15 -4.95 4.67
CA GLY A 60 5.64 -5.59 5.88
C GLY A 60 5.53 -7.11 5.82
N GLY A 61 5.13 -7.71 6.93
CA GLY A 61 4.93 -9.16 7.01
C GLY A 61 3.66 -9.68 6.37
N MET A 62 2.80 -8.78 5.88
CA MET A 62 1.52 -9.17 5.33
C MET A 62 1.63 -10.07 4.09
N TRP A 63 2.74 -9.94 3.34
CA TRP A 63 2.99 -10.79 2.17
C TRP A 63 3.07 -12.27 2.52
N GLY A 64 3.60 -12.60 3.69
CA GLY A 64 3.77 -13.98 4.13
C GLY A 64 2.58 -14.55 4.90
N GLY A 65 1.61 -13.73 5.22
CA GLY A 65 0.57 -14.14 6.17
C GLY A 65 1.13 -14.33 7.57
N ALA A 66 0.40 -15.02 8.43
CA ALA A 66 0.78 -15.15 9.83
C ALA A 66 1.92 -16.14 10.08
N MET A 67 2.05 -17.17 9.26
CA MET A 67 2.96 -18.30 9.49
C MET A 67 3.80 -18.62 8.24
N MET A 68 3.96 -17.65 7.36
CA MET A 68 4.56 -17.84 6.03
C MET A 68 3.76 -18.83 5.15
N PHE A 69 2.54 -19.10 5.54
CA PHE A 69 1.53 -19.76 4.73
C PHE A 69 0.57 -18.67 4.23
N ASN A 70 0.76 -18.16 3.07
CA ASN A 70 0.25 -16.92 2.51
C ASN A 70 -1.29 -16.72 2.58
N GLN A 71 -1.85 -16.95 3.74
CA GLN A 71 -3.25 -16.69 4.08
C GLN A 71 -3.32 -15.83 5.32
N ILE A 72 -4.33 -14.99 5.37
CA ILE A 72 -4.57 -14.07 6.49
C ILE A 72 -5.95 -14.33 7.05
N VAL A 73 -6.02 -14.46 8.37
CA VAL A 73 -7.29 -14.52 9.11
C VAL A 73 -7.51 -13.15 9.73
N PHE A 74 -8.72 -12.62 9.58
CA PHE A 74 -9.07 -11.34 10.17
C PHE A 74 -10.44 -11.42 10.85
N GLN A 75 -10.66 -10.49 11.76
CA GLN A 75 -11.91 -10.42 12.54
C GLN A 75 -12.92 -9.52 11.84
N GLU A 76 -14.17 -9.62 12.25
CA GLU A 76 -15.28 -8.89 11.65
C GLU A 76 -15.06 -7.37 11.64
N GLU A 77 -14.35 -6.84 12.63
CA GLU A 77 -14.05 -5.40 12.72
C GLU A 77 -13.28 -4.87 11.53
N ALA A 78 -12.52 -5.71 10.84
CA ALA A 78 -11.77 -5.31 9.65
C ALA A 78 -12.55 -5.50 8.34
N LEU A 79 -13.76 -6.04 8.41
CA LEU A 79 -14.51 -6.44 7.21
C LEU A 79 -14.82 -5.24 6.30
N ASP A 80 -15.18 -4.10 6.86
CA ASP A 80 -15.48 -2.91 6.07
C ASP A 80 -14.25 -2.43 5.29
N ILE A 81 -13.08 -2.51 5.90
CA ILE A 81 -11.83 -2.16 5.23
C ILE A 81 -11.56 -3.12 4.08
N VAL A 82 -11.69 -4.41 4.31
CA VAL A 82 -11.46 -5.43 3.28
C VAL A 82 -12.40 -5.22 2.09
N LYS A 83 -13.66 -4.87 2.36
CA LYS A 83 -14.64 -4.55 1.31
C LYS A 83 -14.27 -3.28 0.56
N ASP A 84 -13.84 -2.22 1.26
CA ASP A 84 -13.45 -0.96 0.63
C ASP A 84 -12.27 -1.16 -0.33
N PHE A 85 -11.34 -2.07 0.01
CA PHE A 85 -10.21 -2.38 -0.85
C PHE A 85 -10.52 -3.40 -1.93
N ASN A 86 -11.76 -3.88 -1.98
CA ASN A 86 -12.23 -4.85 -2.98
C ASN A 86 -11.42 -6.15 -2.99
N ILE A 87 -11.16 -6.67 -1.81
CA ILE A 87 -10.41 -7.91 -1.60
C ILE A 87 -11.38 -9.07 -1.46
N ASN A 88 -11.13 -10.18 -2.14
CA ASN A 88 -11.90 -11.40 -1.96
C ASN A 88 -11.61 -12.01 -0.58
N TYR A 89 -12.65 -12.49 0.06
CA TYR A 89 -12.55 -13.13 1.36
C TYR A 89 -13.61 -14.21 1.50
N GLU A 90 -13.42 -15.10 2.47
CA GLU A 90 -14.37 -16.14 2.80
C GLU A 90 -14.61 -16.17 4.30
N SER A 91 -15.81 -16.54 4.68
CA SER A 91 -16.15 -16.83 6.09
C SER A 91 -15.44 -18.11 6.52
N TYR A 92 -14.88 -18.11 7.72
CA TYR A 92 -14.20 -19.30 8.24
C TYR A 92 -14.91 -19.88 9.45
N GLU A 93 -14.95 -19.15 10.54
CA GLU A 93 -15.68 -19.49 11.76
C GLU A 93 -16.46 -18.25 12.22
N ASP A 94 -17.13 -18.35 13.36
CA ASP A 94 -17.88 -17.23 13.92
C ASP A 94 -16.98 -15.99 14.06
N ASN A 95 -17.36 -14.91 13.38
CA ASN A 95 -16.66 -13.61 13.38
C ASN A 95 -15.23 -13.65 12.84
N LEU A 96 -14.85 -14.74 12.13
CA LEU A 96 -13.55 -14.86 11.49
C LEU A 96 -13.69 -15.03 9.98
N TYR A 97 -12.76 -14.46 9.26
CA TYR A 97 -12.71 -14.49 7.81
C TYR A 97 -11.28 -14.75 7.35
N VAL A 98 -11.12 -15.29 6.15
CA VAL A 98 -9.81 -15.54 5.56
C VAL A 98 -9.68 -14.83 4.23
N MET A 99 -8.49 -14.38 3.92
CA MET A 99 -8.15 -13.77 2.64
C MET A 99 -6.74 -14.17 2.22
N ASP A 100 -6.47 -14.13 0.94
CA ASP A 100 -5.15 -14.41 0.38
C ASP A 100 -4.20 -13.24 0.67
N SER A 101 -2.98 -13.55 1.13
CA SER A 101 -2.01 -12.51 1.49
C SER A 101 -1.48 -11.76 0.28
N ILE A 102 -1.32 -12.42 -0.85
CA ILE A 102 -0.82 -11.79 -2.08
C ILE A 102 -1.88 -10.84 -2.63
N GLU A 103 -3.12 -11.30 -2.75
CA GLU A 103 -4.22 -10.46 -3.22
C GLU A 103 -4.41 -9.26 -2.29
N SER A 104 -4.48 -9.49 -0.99
CA SER A 104 -4.78 -8.42 -0.03
C SER A 104 -3.66 -7.37 0.02
N THR A 105 -2.41 -7.80 0.07
CA THR A 105 -1.28 -6.85 0.11
C THR A 105 -1.18 -6.07 -1.19
N SER A 106 -1.35 -6.73 -2.33
CA SER A 106 -1.36 -6.09 -3.65
C SER A 106 -2.51 -5.08 -3.75
N ALA A 107 -3.70 -5.44 -3.27
CA ALA A 107 -4.86 -4.57 -3.29
C ALA A 107 -4.67 -3.33 -2.42
N LEU A 108 -4.12 -3.49 -1.21
CA LEU A 108 -3.84 -2.36 -0.34
C LEU A 108 -2.91 -1.35 -1.02
N LEU A 109 -1.80 -1.82 -1.56
CA LEU A 109 -0.82 -0.96 -2.24
C LEU A 109 -1.40 -0.31 -3.49
N TYR A 110 -2.06 -1.09 -4.33
CA TYR A 110 -2.66 -0.57 -5.55
C TYR A 110 -3.68 0.52 -5.23
N GLN A 111 -4.61 0.24 -4.33
CA GLN A 111 -5.69 1.17 -4.01
C GLN A 111 -5.16 2.46 -3.38
N ALA A 112 -4.15 2.37 -2.50
CA ALA A 112 -3.57 3.56 -1.89
C ALA A 112 -2.93 4.47 -2.94
N VAL A 113 -2.12 3.91 -3.82
CA VAL A 113 -1.45 4.68 -4.89
C VAL A 113 -2.47 5.20 -5.89
N HIS A 114 -3.44 4.39 -6.27
CA HIS A 114 -4.48 4.77 -7.23
C HIS A 114 -5.36 5.90 -6.68
N ALA A 115 -5.59 5.94 -5.38
CA ALA A 115 -6.36 7.01 -4.73
C ALA A 115 -5.59 8.33 -4.63
N GLY A 116 -4.30 8.33 -4.88
CA GLY A 116 -3.47 9.53 -4.90
C GLY A 116 -2.37 9.59 -3.85
N ALA A 117 -2.23 8.57 -3.00
CA ALA A 117 -1.10 8.49 -2.08
C ALA A 117 0.19 8.21 -2.86
N THR A 118 1.30 8.76 -2.40
CA THR A 118 2.61 8.40 -2.95
C THR A 118 3.30 7.43 -1.99
N VAL A 119 3.83 6.35 -2.53
CA VAL A 119 4.61 5.39 -1.74
C VAL A 119 6.03 5.39 -2.26
N PHE A 120 6.97 5.72 -1.37
CA PHE A 120 8.39 5.67 -1.67
C PHE A 120 8.99 4.44 -1.02
N ASN A 121 9.39 3.48 -1.83
CA ASN A 121 10.15 2.32 -1.36
C ASN A 121 11.65 2.57 -1.49
N CYS A 122 12.47 1.79 -0.83
CA CYS A 122 13.93 1.94 -0.83
C CYS A 122 14.39 3.35 -0.39
N TYR A 123 13.67 3.93 0.54
CA TYR A 123 13.90 5.32 0.95
C TYR A 123 14.87 5.48 2.12
#